data_460f2c369269038d124cc011d2002016
#
_entry.id   460f2c369269038d124cc011d2002016
#
_cell.length_a   1.000
_cell.length_b   1.000
_cell.length_c   1.000
_cell.angle_alpha   90.00
_cell.angle_beta   90.00
_cell.angle_gamma   90.00
#
_symmetry.space_group_name_H-M   'P 1'
#
loop_
_entity.id
_entity.type
_entity.pdbx_description
1 polymer ?
#
loop_
_entity_poly.entity_id
_entity_poly.type
_entity_poly.pdbx_seq_one_letter_code
_entity_poly.pdbx_strand_id
1 'polypeptide(L)'
;MFSDPQKIIAELPIPIGASVADLGAGVGTWSFLLAKKVGAAGKVYACEVQKDMLVRIENEAHALGISNVQTVWSNIENHMGTKLRDQSIDWVIVANVLFQVEDRTGFIKEISRILKPSGSVLVVDWSESYGNLGPHEKDVVRASDAEKMFAEIGLVKAPIIINAGSHHYGIIFKKHI
;
A
#
# COMPACT_ATOMS: atom_id res chain seq x y z
N MET A 1 -19.75 5.74 4.39
CA MET A 1 -18.86 6.34 3.36
C MET A 1 -17.67 5.42 3.24
N PHE A 2 -17.34 4.95 2.05
CA PHE A 2 -16.16 4.10 1.81
C PHE A 2 -14.86 4.89 2.08
N SER A 3 -13.72 4.22 2.02
CA SER A 3 -12.43 4.86 2.25
C SER A 3 -12.21 6.04 1.26
N ASP A 4 -11.67 7.13 1.79
CA ASP A 4 -11.32 8.31 1.01
C ASP A 4 -9.79 8.45 0.96
N PRO A 5 -9.13 7.96 -0.11
CA PRO A 5 -7.68 7.98 -0.22
C PRO A 5 -7.08 9.38 -0.06
N GLN A 6 -7.76 10.41 -0.57
CA GLN A 6 -7.25 11.79 -0.50
C GLN A 6 -7.16 12.28 0.95
N LYS A 7 -8.20 12.03 1.76
CA LYS A 7 -8.19 12.40 3.18
C LYS A 7 -7.15 11.60 3.95
N ILE A 8 -7.09 10.28 3.72
CA ILE A 8 -6.13 9.42 4.41
C ILE A 8 -4.70 9.88 4.11
N ILE A 9 -4.34 10.07 2.84
CA ILE A 9 -2.98 10.48 2.45
C ILE A 9 -2.64 11.88 2.98
N ALA A 10 -3.61 12.79 3.07
CA ALA A 10 -3.37 14.12 3.64
C ALA A 10 -2.87 14.05 5.10
N GLU A 11 -3.41 13.11 5.89
CA GLU A 11 -3.06 12.92 7.29
C GLU A 11 -1.76 12.12 7.52
N LEU A 12 -1.25 11.41 6.49
CA LEU A 12 -0.03 10.62 6.64
C LEU A 12 1.21 11.51 6.76
N PRO A 13 2.13 11.22 7.69
CA PRO A 13 3.38 11.96 7.84
C PRO A 13 4.44 11.51 6.81
N ILE A 14 4.06 11.43 5.55
CA ILE A 14 4.97 11.11 4.45
C ILE A 14 5.73 12.38 4.05
N PRO A 15 7.06 12.39 4.17
CA PRO A 15 7.84 13.57 3.84
C PRO A 15 7.96 13.80 2.32
N ILE A 16 8.18 15.05 1.94
CA ILE A 16 8.58 15.39 0.57
C ILE A 16 9.91 14.69 0.26
N GLY A 17 10.04 14.15 -0.94
CA GLY A 17 11.22 13.40 -1.37
C GLY A 17 11.21 11.92 -1.00
N ALA A 18 10.18 11.42 -0.30
CA ALA A 18 10.07 10.02 0.07
C ALA A 18 9.94 9.09 -1.15
N SER A 19 10.49 7.87 -1.01
CA SER A 19 10.23 6.74 -1.91
C SER A 19 9.08 5.90 -1.36
N VAL A 20 8.02 5.76 -2.13
CA VAL A 20 6.80 5.04 -1.73
C VAL A 20 6.52 3.89 -2.68
N ALA A 21 6.14 2.73 -2.14
CA ALA A 21 5.62 1.62 -2.94
C ALA A 21 4.11 1.47 -2.68
N ASP A 22 3.32 1.51 -3.74
CA ASP A 22 1.88 1.24 -3.76
C ASP A 22 1.70 -0.20 -4.27
N LEU A 23 1.43 -1.13 -3.35
CA LEU A 23 1.36 -2.56 -3.65
C LEU A 23 -0.08 -2.96 -3.99
N GLY A 24 -0.28 -3.46 -5.21
CA GLY A 24 -1.61 -3.68 -5.76
C GLY A 24 -2.25 -2.37 -6.20
N ALA A 25 -1.52 -1.58 -7.00
CA ALA A 25 -1.89 -0.21 -7.35
C ALA A 25 -3.22 -0.08 -8.12
N GLY A 26 -3.69 -1.17 -8.74
CA GLY A 26 -4.92 -1.18 -9.53
C GLY A 26 -4.93 -0.10 -10.61
N VAL A 27 -5.88 0.82 -10.55
CA VAL A 27 -5.98 1.95 -11.48
C VAL A 27 -5.11 3.16 -11.12
N GLY A 28 -4.32 3.10 -10.05
CA GLY A 28 -3.35 4.13 -9.67
C GLY A 28 -3.90 5.27 -8.81
N THR A 29 -5.10 5.15 -8.28
CA THR A 29 -5.71 6.21 -7.47
C THR A 29 -4.81 6.64 -6.30
N TRP A 30 -4.28 5.68 -5.55
CA TRP A 30 -3.34 5.95 -4.46
C TRP A 30 -2.01 6.48 -5.00
N SER A 31 -1.48 5.86 -6.05
CA SER A 31 -0.20 6.24 -6.67
C SER A 31 -0.17 7.72 -7.06
N PHE A 32 -1.21 8.25 -7.69
CA PHE A 32 -1.26 9.65 -8.12
C PHE A 32 -1.34 10.64 -6.96
N LEU A 33 -2.10 10.30 -5.93
CA LEU A 33 -2.21 11.11 -4.72
C LEU A 33 -0.89 11.12 -3.94
N LEU A 34 -0.24 9.97 -3.84
CA LEU A 34 1.09 9.82 -3.24
C LEU A 34 2.15 10.60 -4.01
N ALA A 35 2.11 10.55 -5.34
CA ALA A 35 3.04 11.31 -6.18
C ALA A 35 2.99 12.82 -5.92
N LYS A 36 1.78 13.35 -5.75
CA LYS A 36 1.57 14.75 -5.34
C LYS A 36 2.09 15.01 -3.93
N LYS A 37 1.85 14.09 -2.99
CA LYS A 37 2.27 14.19 -1.58
C LYS A 37 3.79 14.25 -1.43
N VAL A 38 4.52 13.37 -2.13
CA VAL A 38 5.99 13.30 -2.04
C VAL A 38 6.69 14.37 -2.88
N GLY A 39 5.97 15.01 -3.80
CA GLY A 39 6.50 16.07 -4.67
C GLY A 39 7.53 15.56 -5.70
N ALA A 40 8.07 16.46 -6.50
CA ALA A 40 8.95 16.11 -7.63
C ALA A 40 10.27 15.43 -7.23
N ALA A 41 10.74 15.63 -5.99
CA ALA A 41 11.93 14.98 -5.46
C ALA A 41 11.66 13.55 -4.93
N GLY A 42 10.40 13.19 -4.72
CA GLY A 42 10.00 11.85 -4.29
C GLY A 42 9.67 10.94 -5.46
N LYS A 43 9.46 9.66 -5.15
CA LYS A 43 9.15 8.64 -6.16
C LYS A 43 8.09 7.68 -5.66
N VAL A 44 7.14 7.33 -6.52
CA VAL A 44 6.12 6.32 -6.25
C VAL A 44 6.29 5.15 -7.20
N TYR A 45 6.36 3.94 -6.67
CA TYR A 45 6.40 2.70 -7.42
C TYR A 45 5.02 2.07 -7.37
N ALA A 46 4.30 2.11 -8.48
CA ALA A 46 3.00 1.48 -8.65
C ALA A 46 3.21 0.01 -9.04
N CYS A 47 3.12 -0.88 -8.05
CA CYS A 47 3.32 -2.32 -8.22
C CYS A 47 1.97 -3.01 -8.51
N GLU A 48 1.86 -3.67 -9.67
CA GLU A 48 0.63 -4.31 -10.12
C GLU A 48 0.94 -5.53 -10.98
N VAL A 49 0.12 -6.58 -10.87
CA VAL A 49 0.28 -7.82 -11.63
C VAL A 49 -0.43 -7.77 -12.98
N GLN A 50 -1.48 -6.98 -13.10
CA GLN A 50 -2.26 -6.81 -14.32
C GLN A 50 -1.60 -5.76 -15.22
N LYS A 51 -1.08 -6.19 -16.38
CA LYS A 51 -0.33 -5.32 -17.29
C LYS A 51 -1.17 -4.18 -17.88
N ASP A 52 -2.43 -4.43 -18.15
CA ASP A 52 -3.38 -3.42 -18.68
C ASP A 52 -3.63 -2.31 -17.66
N MET A 53 -3.62 -2.60 -16.35
CA MET A 53 -3.69 -1.59 -15.30
C MET A 53 -2.44 -0.70 -15.29
N LEU A 54 -1.24 -1.29 -15.48
CA LEU A 54 0.00 -0.52 -15.57
C LEU A 54 -0.03 0.45 -16.77
N VAL A 55 -0.50 0.00 -17.92
CA VAL A 55 -0.67 0.87 -19.11
C VAL A 55 -1.64 2.02 -18.81
N ARG A 56 -2.73 1.75 -18.09
CA ARG A 56 -3.67 2.80 -17.67
C ARG A 56 -3.02 3.81 -16.75
N ILE A 57 -2.24 3.35 -15.76
CA ILE A 57 -1.50 4.24 -14.85
C ILE A 57 -0.54 5.12 -15.63
N GLU A 58 0.22 4.57 -16.58
CA GLU A 58 1.16 5.33 -17.41
C GLU A 58 0.45 6.41 -18.24
N ASN A 59 -0.64 6.05 -18.91
CA ASN A 59 -1.41 6.99 -19.70
C ASN A 59 -2.02 8.11 -18.85
N GLU A 60 -2.57 7.77 -17.70
CA GLU A 60 -3.18 8.74 -16.80
C GLU A 60 -2.11 9.64 -16.15
N ALA A 61 -0.97 9.10 -15.73
CA ALA A 61 0.15 9.88 -15.21
C ALA A 61 0.63 10.90 -16.25
N HIS A 62 0.76 10.48 -17.51
CA HIS A 62 1.11 11.38 -18.61
C HIS A 62 0.07 12.48 -18.81
N ALA A 63 -1.22 12.13 -18.84
CA ALA A 63 -2.32 13.10 -18.99
C ALA A 63 -2.38 14.12 -17.86
N LEU A 64 -2.05 13.69 -16.62
CA LEU A 64 -2.00 14.54 -15.43
C LEU A 64 -0.68 15.29 -15.26
N GLY A 65 0.32 15.09 -16.12
CA GLY A 65 1.65 15.68 -15.98
C GLY A 65 2.43 15.17 -14.76
N ILE A 66 2.14 13.95 -14.29
CA ILE A 66 2.81 13.31 -13.15
C ILE A 66 4.01 12.52 -13.67
N SER A 67 5.22 12.93 -13.32
CA SER A 67 6.47 12.33 -13.80
C SER A 67 7.19 11.44 -12.78
N ASN A 68 6.73 11.42 -11.53
CA ASN A 68 7.37 10.72 -10.42
C ASN A 68 6.66 9.42 -10.01
N VAL A 69 5.77 8.90 -10.85
CA VAL A 69 5.21 7.54 -10.76
C VAL A 69 5.96 6.62 -11.71
N GLN A 70 6.41 5.50 -11.21
CA GLN A 70 6.98 4.41 -11.99
C GLN A 70 6.14 3.16 -11.83
N THR A 71 5.64 2.62 -12.93
CA THR A 71 4.93 1.34 -12.95
C THR A 71 5.92 0.18 -12.81
N VAL A 72 5.53 -0.84 -12.08
CA VAL A 72 6.31 -2.06 -11.88
C VAL A 72 5.39 -3.27 -12.03
N TRP A 73 5.59 -4.02 -13.11
CA TRP A 73 4.91 -5.31 -13.25
C TRP A 73 5.48 -6.29 -12.23
N SER A 74 4.68 -6.68 -11.25
CA SER A 74 5.13 -7.44 -10.09
C SER A 74 4.07 -8.37 -9.54
N ASN A 75 4.49 -9.56 -9.13
CA ASN A 75 3.72 -10.37 -8.20
C ASN A 75 4.25 -10.10 -6.79
N ILE A 76 3.46 -9.37 -6.00
CA ILE A 76 3.85 -8.88 -4.66
C ILE A 76 3.95 -9.98 -3.60
N GLU A 77 3.50 -11.20 -3.90
CA GLU A 77 3.55 -12.36 -3.00
C GLU A 77 4.88 -13.13 -3.14
N ASN A 78 5.60 -12.92 -4.22
CA ASN A 78 6.84 -13.61 -4.50
C ASN A 78 8.05 -12.88 -3.89
N HIS A 79 9.03 -13.65 -3.44
CA HIS A 79 10.33 -13.10 -3.04
C HIS A 79 10.96 -12.33 -4.22
N MET A 80 11.40 -11.10 -3.99
CA MET A 80 11.88 -10.16 -5.02
C MET A 80 10.83 -9.85 -6.13
N GLY A 81 9.58 -10.19 -5.90
CA GLY A 81 8.51 -10.02 -6.87
C GLY A 81 8.18 -8.55 -7.18
N THR A 82 8.43 -7.63 -6.24
CA THR A 82 8.31 -6.19 -6.46
C THR A 82 9.44 -5.62 -7.33
N LYS A 83 10.55 -6.35 -7.52
CA LYS A 83 11.77 -5.89 -8.22
C LYS A 83 12.41 -4.65 -7.63
N LEU A 84 11.94 -4.20 -6.48
CA LEU A 84 12.52 -3.09 -5.73
C LEU A 84 13.74 -3.57 -4.94
N ARG A 85 14.66 -2.66 -4.69
CA ARG A 85 15.87 -2.96 -3.90
C ARG A 85 15.52 -3.16 -2.42
N ASP A 86 16.32 -3.96 -1.73
CA ASP A 86 16.23 -4.10 -0.29
C ASP A 86 16.37 -2.75 0.39
N GLN A 87 15.57 -2.54 1.43
CA GLN A 87 15.65 -1.36 2.30
C GLN A 87 15.69 -0.02 1.54
N SER A 88 14.91 0.09 0.45
CA SER A 88 14.90 1.28 -0.41
C SER A 88 13.64 2.14 -0.27
N ILE A 89 12.60 1.64 0.38
CA ILE A 89 11.28 2.26 0.46
C ILE A 89 11.04 2.88 1.84
N ASP A 90 10.63 4.14 1.86
CA ASP A 90 10.27 4.85 3.10
C ASP A 90 8.86 4.50 3.56
N TRP A 91 7.93 4.35 2.62
CA TRP A 91 6.54 4.00 2.89
C TRP A 91 6.03 2.94 1.93
N VAL A 92 5.37 1.94 2.49
CA VAL A 92 4.60 0.95 1.72
C VAL A 92 3.12 1.19 1.96
N ILE A 93 2.34 1.24 0.89
CA ILE A 93 0.88 1.36 0.95
C ILE A 93 0.27 0.03 0.49
N VAL A 94 -0.65 -0.48 1.29
CA VAL A 94 -1.42 -1.69 1.05
C VAL A 94 -2.89 -1.32 1.21
N ALA A 95 -3.59 -1.07 0.10
CA ALA A 95 -4.95 -0.57 0.14
C ALA A 95 -5.91 -1.48 -0.63
N ASN A 96 -6.81 -2.17 0.09
CA ASN A 96 -7.75 -3.17 -0.45
C ASN A 96 -7.06 -4.33 -1.16
N VAL A 97 -5.98 -4.84 -0.57
CA VAL A 97 -5.12 -5.89 -1.14
C VAL A 97 -5.10 -7.15 -0.28
N LEU A 98 -5.11 -7.04 1.06
CA LEU A 98 -4.90 -8.19 1.94
C LEU A 98 -5.90 -9.33 1.72
N PHE A 99 -7.15 -9.01 1.41
CA PHE A 99 -8.18 -10.01 1.16
C PHE A 99 -7.96 -10.78 -0.15
N GLN A 100 -7.13 -10.26 -1.07
CA GLN A 100 -6.82 -10.88 -2.37
C GLN A 100 -5.53 -11.70 -2.33
N VAL A 101 -4.69 -11.52 -1.29
CA VAL A 101 -3.38 -12.18 -1.16
C VAL A 101 -3.57 -13.65 -0.78
N GLU A 102 -3.04 -14.56 -1.59
CA GLU A 102 -3.04 -16.00 -1.34
C GLU A 102 -1.86 -16.39 -0.44
N ASP A 103 -0.62 -16.00 -0.79
CA ASP A 103 0.56 -16.20 0.06
C ASP A 103 0.86 -14.96 0.92
N ARG A 104 0.13 -14.84 2.01
CA ARG A 104 0.30 -13.74 2.98
C ARG A 104 1.70 -13.73 3.61
N THR A 105 2.29 -14.89 3.80
CA THR A 105 3.66 -15.00 4.36
C THR A 105 4.70 -14.47 3.38
N GLY A 106 4.63 -14.82 2.11
CA GLY A 106 5.48 -14.27 1.05
C GLY A 106 5.33 -12.78 0.94
N PHE A 107 4.08 -12.30 0.94
CA PHE A 107 3.75 -10.89 0.84
C PHE A 107 4.36 -10.03 1.96
N ILE A 108 4.18 -10.40 3.23
CA ILE A 108 4.74 -9.62 4.34
C ILE A 108 6.27 -9.68 4.38
N LYS A 109 6.89 -10.80 3.97
CA LYS A 109 8.35 -10.90 3.84
C LYS A 109 8.88 -9.97 2.76
N GLU A 110 8.19 -9.86 1.63
CA GLU A 110 8.56 -8.93 0.56
C GLU A 110 8.45 -7.47 1.02
N ILE A 111 7.39 -7.10 1.74
CA ILE A 111 7.28 -5.80 2.39
C ILE A 111 8.46 -5.55 3.32
N SER A 112 8.78 -6.50 4.20
CA SER A 112 9.91 -6.36 5.14
C SER A 112 11.25 -6.16 4.44
N ARG A 113 11.45 -6.84 3.29
CA ARG A 113 12.66 -6.74 2.49
C ARG A 113 12.86 -5.36 1.90
N ILE A 114 11.82 -4.80 1.26
CA ILE A 114 11.93 -3.51 0.57
C ILE A 114 11.90 -2.31 1.52
N LEU A 115 11.30 -2.47 2.71
CA LEU A 115 11.10 -1.39 3.67
C LEU A 115 12.40 -1.03 4.38
N LYS A 116 12.75 0.26 4.40
CA LYS A 116 13.87 0.78 5.19
C LYS A 116 13.72 0.47 6.67
N PRO A 117 14.81 0.44 7.47
CA PRO A 117 14.74 0.25 8.92
C PRO A 117 13.80 1.25 9.61
N SER A 118 13.79 2.51 9.17
CA SER A 118 12.88 3.57 9.67
C SER A 118 11.57 3.69 8.90
N GLY A 119 11.30 2.77 7.98
CA GLY A 119 10.14 2.83 7.10
C GLY A 119 8.83 2.51 7.81
N SER A 120 7.74 2.87 7.14
CA SER A 120 6.38 2.65 7.63
C SER A 120 5.52 1.95 6.58
N VAL A 121 4.52 1.21 7.03
CA VAL A 121 3.51 0.58 6.18
C VAL A 121 2.14 1.12 6.57
N LEU A 122 1.36 1.61 5.60
CA LEU A 122 -0.06 1.86 5.77
C LEU A 122 -0.82 0.66 5.22
N VAL A 123 -1.70 0.09 6.02
CA VAL A 123 -2.71 -0.87 5.58
C VAL A 123 -4.08 -0.21 5.70
N VAL A 124 -4.83 -0.21 4.60
CA VAL A 124 -6.25 0.14 4.56
C VAL A 124 -6.99 -1.02 3.93
N ASP A 125 -7.84 -1.70 4.67
CA ASP A 125 -8.55 -2.85 4.13
C ASP A 125 -9.95 -2.99 4.74
N TRP A 126 -10.74 -3.91 4.21
CA TRP A 126 -12.13 -4.15 4.62
C TRP A 126 -12.19 -4.70 6.05
N SER A 127 -13.03 -4.09 6.88
CA SER A 127 -13.31 -4.57 8.24
C SER A 127 -14.37 -5.67 8.27
N GLU A 128 -15.19 -5.75 7.21
CA GLU A 128 -16.32 -6.66 7.09
C GLU A 128 -16.72 -6.86 5.62
N SER A 129 -17.47 -7.90 5.32
CA SER A 129 -18.20 -8.04 4.06
C SER A 129 -19.42 -7.13 4.09
N TYR A 130 -19.66 -6.38 3.03
CA TYR A 130 -20.80 -5.45 2.97
C TYR A 130 -21.62 -5.64 1.70
N GLY A 131 -22.74 -6.33 1.80
CA GLY A 131 -23.62 -6.62 0.69
C GLY A 131 -22.89 -7.36 -0.43
N ASN A 132 -23.03 -6.85 -1.67
CA ASN A 132 -22.29 -7.36 -2.83
C ASN A 132 -21.04 -6.50 -3.15
N LEU A 133 -20.62 -5.67 -2.21
CA LEU A 133 -19.43 -4.82 -2.31
C LEU A 133 -18.33 -5.38 -1.41
N GLY A 134 -17.09 -5.32 -1.90
CA GLY A 134 -15.94 -5.83 -1.15
C GLY A 134 -15.80 -7.36 -1.17
N PRO A 135 -14.96 -7.90 -0.27
CA PRO A 135 -14.64 -9.33 -0.19
C PRO A 135 -15.80 -10.15 0.36
N HIS A 136 -15.80 -11.47 0.07
CA HIS A 136 -16.61 -12.40 0.83
C HIS A 136 -16.15 -12.47 2.29
N GLU A 137 -17.05 -12.78 3.22
CA GLU A 137 -16.75 -12.84 4.66
C GLU A 137 -15.53 -13.71 5.00
N LYS A 138 -15.36 -14.83 4.30
CA LYS A 138 -14.24 -15.75 4.48
C LYS A 138 -12.88 -15.17 4.06
N ASP A 139 -12.88 -14.16 3.18
CA ASP A 139 -11.68 -13.54 2.61
C ASP A 139 -11.29 -12.26 3.37
N VAL A 140 -12.18 -11.74 4.22
CA VAL A 140 -11.92 -10.55 5.06
C VAL A 140 -10.72 -10.81 5.99
N VAL A 141 -9.70 -9.97 5.90
CA VAL A 141 -8.59 -9.94 6.85
C VAL A 141 -8.88 -8.89 7.91
N ARG A 142 -9.24 -9.32 9.11
CA ARG A 142 -9.59 -8.40 10.19
C ARG A 142 -8.36 -7.61 10.67
N ALA A 143 -8.59 -6.43 11.21
CA ALA A 143 -7.53 -5.58 11.76
C ALA A 143 -6.60 -6.31 12.74
N SER A 144 -7.17 -7.14 13.64
CA SER A 144 -6.41 -7.96 14.59
C SER A 144 -5.52 -9.01 13.93
N ASP A 145 -5.93 -9.53 12.78
CA ASP A 145 -5.14 -10.54 12.05
C ASP A 145 -4.05 -9.86 11.24
N ALA A 146 -4.32 -8.68 10.65
CA ALA A 146 -3.29 -7.84 10.07
C ALA A 146 -2.22 -7.46 11.12
N GLU A 147 -2.62 -7.05 12.33
CA GLU A 147 -1.66 -6.74 13.40
C GLU A 147 -0.76 -7.93 13.73
N LYS A 148 -1.30 -9.16 13.82
CA LYS A 148 -0.49 -10.37 14.04
C LYS A 148 0.47 -10.64 12.89
N MET A 149 -0.02 -10.58 11.63
CA MET A 149 0.80 -10.80 10.45
C MET A 149 2.01 -9.86 10.42
N PHE A 150 1.80 -8.56 10.60
CA PHE A 150 2.88 -7.60 10.56
C PHE A 150 3.82 -7.69 11.77
N ALA A 151 3.33 -8.14 12.93
CA ALA A 151 4.17 -8.41 14.10
C ALA A 151 5.19 -9.54 13.85
N GLU A 152 4.86 -10.55 13.04
CA GLU A 152 5.77 -11.64 12.67
C GLU A 152 7.05 -11.17 11.98
N ILE A 153 7.00 -10.03 11.30
CA ILE A 153 8.16 -9.41 10.63
C ILE A 153 8.74 -8.22 11.41
N GLY A 154 8.39 -8.11 12.70
CA GLY A 154 8.93 -7.07 13.60
C GLY A 154 8.34 -5.68 13.37
N LEU A 155 7.18 -5.59 12.73
CA LEU A 155 6.45 -4.34 12.59
C LEU A 155 5.38 -4.22 13.68
N VAL A 156 5.33 -3.08 14.35
CA VAL A 156 4.35 -2.79 15.40
C VAL A 156 3.41 -1.67 14.97
N LYS A 157 2.18 -1.75 15.42
CA LYS A 157 1.17 -0.71 15.19
C LYS A 157 1.62 0.62 15.80
N ALA A 158 1.64 1.66 15.00
CA ALA A 158 1.86 3.02 15.47
C ALA A 158 0.61 3.56 16.19
N PRO A 159 0.76 4.46 17.17
CA PRO A 159 -0.36 5.04 17.92
C PRO A 159 -1.11 6.14 17.11
N ILE A 160 -1.22 5.97 15.82
CA ILE A 160 -1.88 6.90 14.91
C ILE A 160 -3.18 6.26 14.45
N ILE A 161 -4.30 6.94 14.67
CA ILE A 161 -5.63 6.50 14.25
C ILE A 161 -5.88 7.01 12.84
N ILE A 162 -6.17 6.10 11.92
CA ILE A 162 -6.55 6.41 10.54
C ILE A 162 -8.05 6.19 10.39
N ASN A 163 -8.78 7.24 10.03
CA ASN A 163 -10.19 7.13 9.67
C ASN A 163 -10.31 6.62 8.23
N ALA A 164 -10.46 5.31 8.08
CA ALA A 164 -10.55 4.65 6.77
C ALA A 164 -11.99 4.52 6.24
N GLY A 165 -12.99 5.11 6.92
CA GLY A 165 -14.40 5.01 6.54
C GLY A 165 -15.17 3.91 7.28
N SER A 166 -16.44 3.72 6.92
CA SER A 166 -17.37 2.90 7.72
C SER A 166 -17.13 1.39 7.64
N HIS A 167 -16.55 0.91 6.55
CA HIS A 167 -16.39 -0.53 6.27
C HIS A 167 -14.92 -0.92 6.09
N HIS A 168 -14.01 -0.02 6.48
CA HIS A 168 -12.57 -0.24 6.38
C HIS A 168 -11.89 0.07 7.71
N TYR A 169 -10.75 -0.54 7.92
CA TYR A 169 -9.81 -0.12 8.95
C TYR A 169 -8.56 0.48 8.29
N GLY A 170 -7.87 1.35 9.03
CA GLY A 170 -6.58 1.91 8.63
C GLY A 170 -5.57 1.74 9.77
N ILE A 171 -4.42 1.12 9.48
CA ILE A 171 -3.36 0.88 10.46
C ILE A 171 -2.02 1.29 9.87
N ILE A 172 -1.25 2.07 10.63
CA ILE A 172 0.16 2.32 10.30
C ILE A 172 1.01 1.37 11.13
N PHE A 173 1.91 0.65 10.47
CA PHE A 173 2.93 -0.18 11.08
C PHE A 173 4.30 0.45 10.91
N LYS A 174 5.17 0.28 11.92
CA LYS A 174 6.57 0.73 11.92
C LYS A 174 7.47 -0.36 12.45
N LYS A 175 8.72 -0.40 12.00
CA LYS A 175 9.71 -1.27 12.63
C LYS A 175 9.92 -0.82 14.07
N HIS A 176 9.93 -1.79 14.98
CA HIS A 176 10.35 -1.56 16.36
C HIS A 176 11.87 -1.37 16.35
N ILE A 177 12.33 -0.18 16.76
CA ILE A 177 13.75 0.11 16.94
C ILE A 177 14.18 -0.44 18.30
#